data_82e1a553f2a8d5b79bdcc70210d285e4
#
_entry.id   82e1a553f2a8d5b79bdcc70210d285e4
#
_cell.length_a   1.000
_cell.length_b   1.000
_cell.length_c   1.000
_cell.angle_alpha   90.00
_cell.angle_beta   90.00
_cell.angle_gamma   90.00
#
_symmetry.space_group_name_H-M   'P 1'
#
loop_
_entity.id
_entity.type
_entity.pdbx_description
1 polymer ?
#
loop_
_entity_poly.entity_id
_entity_poly.type
_entity_poly.pdbx_seq_one_letter_code
_entity_poly.pdbx_strand_id
1 'polypeptide(L)'
;MPAFAQQAQTITAEGVGAVMGGDRAIARDQAIQDALRKAVEQAVGIMVSSETMVQNFQTLNDKIYTQTQGYIQNYRVLSETPGPNVHQVTIQASVAIGDLEKDLQALGFLLGQVGKPRIMILVAEQQIGQQYYNYWWGTHRGTQADLNVAENTIMDRFRAKGFDIVDPQAQTGNIKIPPAYQVVELSNQNAITLGKQVDAEIVIVGKALARSVGSIAGTAMKSIQANVSMRAIQIDNARVLSSGTENSAAVHIDEVTAGSDAIKKASVKMSDKMMDDILKNFQKRVGASTTVQLTVTGLAGADDVRKFKTSVLGQVRGVEGIHERSFAENVVKMDVDIKGSAQTLSQEISRKTFPDFNVRVVRSSWNTLEVQVSPK
;
A
#
# COMPACT_ATOMS: atom_id res chain seq x y z
N MET A 1 -16.15 -21.13 -28.16
CA MET A 1 -15.29 -20.28 -27.32
C MET A 1 -16.11 -19.07 -26.93
N PRO A 2 -16.50 -18.83 -25.67
CA PRO A 2 -17.15 -17.58 -25.33
C PRO A 2 -16.10 -16.47 -25.40
N ALA A 3 -16.35 -15.47 -26.23
CA ALA A 3 -15.61 -14.22 -26.26
C ALA A 3 -15.76 -13.59 -24.88
N PHE A 4 -14.64 -13.36 -24.17
CA PHE A 4 -14.63 -12.48 -23.01
C PHE A 4 -15.08 -11.11 -23.51
N ALA A 5 -16.29 -10.70 -23.13
CA ALA A 5 -16.76 -9.36 -23.36
C ALA A 5 -15.77 -8.42 -22.67
N GLN A 6 -15.01 -7.68 -23.45
CA GLN A 6 -14.16 -6.59 -22.97
C GLN A 6 -15.07 -5.65 -22.20
N GLN A 7 -14.86 -5.54 -20.88
CA GLN A 7 -15.65 -4.63 -20.06
C GLN A 7 -15.40 -3.20 -20.53
N ALA A 8 -16.39 -2.63 -21.20
CA ALA A 8 -16.37 -1.24 -21.59
C ALA A 8 -17.27 -0.44 -20.67
N GLN A 9 -16.83 0.72 -20.23
CA GLN A 9 -17.61 1.63 -19.42
C GLN A 9 -18.03 2.85 -20.25
N THR A 10 -19.28 3.21 -20.16
CA THR A 10 -19.81 4.40 -20.83
C THR A 10 -19.63 5.63 -19.94
N ILE A 11 -18.89 6.62 -20.42
CA ILE A 11 -18.58 7.86 -19.72
C ILE A 11 -19.05 9.05 -20.54
N THR A 12 -19.70 10.03 -19.89
CA THR A 12 -20.07 11.30 -20.50
C THR A 12 -19.07 12.36 -20.08
N ALA A 13 -18.48 13.06 -21.05
CA ALA A 13 -17.49 14.10 -20.80
C ALA A 13 -17.71 15.32 -21.71
N GLU A 14 -17.32 16.49 -21.19
CA GLU A 14 -17.39 17.77 -21.93
C GLU A 14 -16.00 18.22 -22.31
N GLY A 15 -15.83 18.61 -23.57
CA GLY A 15 -14.59 19.14 -24.10
C GLY A 15 -14.75 20.53 -24.67
N VAL A 16 -13.65 21.25 -24.72
CA VAL A 16 -13.58 22.64 -25.20
C VAL A 16 -12.44 22.79 -26.19
N GLY A 17 -12.72 23.41 -27.33
CA GLY A 17 -11.72 23.79 -28.34
C GLY A 17 -11.74 25.27 -28.61
N ALA A 18 -10.58 25.92 -28.71
CA ALA A 18 -10.46 27.34 -28.99
C ALA A 18 -10.64 27.65 -30.47
N VAL A 19 -11.47 28.63 -30.83
CA VAL A 19 -11.62 29.12 -32.17
C VAL A 19 -10.48 30.08 -32.50
N MET A 20 -9.47 29.60 -33.22
CA MET A 20 -8.34 30.41 -33.67
C MET A 20 -8.49 30.75 -35.12
N GLY A 21 -8.30 32.04 -35.49
CA GLY A 21 -8.39 32.47 -36.89
C GLY A 21 -9.76 32.30 -37.55
N GLY A 22 -10.82 32.09 -36.75
CA GLY A 22 -12.19 31.85 -37.28
C GLY A 22 -12.45 30.40 -37.70
N ASP A 23 -11.50 29.49 -37.56
CA ASP A 23 -11.64 28.10 -37.96
C ASP A 23 -12.41 27.29 -36.88
N ARG A 24 -13.71 27.15 -37.13
CA ARG A 24 -14.62 26.41 -36.26
C ARG A 24 -14.48 24.89 -36.40
N ALA A 25 -13.97 24.39 -37.52
CA ALA A 25 -13.80 22.96 -37.72
C ALA A 25 -12.67 22.43 -36.84
N ILE A 26 -11.54 23.10 -36.85
CA ILE A 26 -10.40 22.78 -35.97
C ILE A 26 -10.81 22.88 -34.48
N ALA A 27 -11.54 23.94 -34.11
CA ALA A 27 -12.04 24.10 -32.75
C ALA A 27 -12.96 22.96 -32.29
N ARG A 28 -13.82 22.50 -33.19
CA ARG A 28 -14.70 21.35 -32.95
C ARG A 28 -13.90 20.07 -32.72
N ASP A 29 -12.92 19.78 -33.60
CA ASP A 29 -12.08 18.60 -33.45
C ASP A 29 -11.24 18.63 -32.17
N GLN A 30 -10.72 19.78 -31.80
CA GLN A 30 -10.03 19.97 -30.52
C GLN A 30 -10.97 19.74 -29.33
N ALA A 31 -12.23 20.21 -29.38
CA ALA A 31 -13.22 19.99 -28.34
C ALA A 31 -13.55 18.50 -28.19
N ILE A 32 -13.66 17.75 -29.30
CA ILE A 32 -13.87 16.31 -29.27
C ILE A 32 -12.66 15.60 -28.63
N GLN A 33 -11.43 15.96 -29.03
CA GLN A 33 -10.22 15.37 -28.45
C GLN A 33 -10.09 15.64 -26.95
N ASP A 34 -10.39 16.86 -26.50
CA ASP A 34 -10.41 17.24 -25.09
C ASP A 34 -11.48 16.44 -24.31
N ALA A 35 -12.66 16.26 -24.89
CA ALA A 35 -13.74 15.47 -24.29
C ALA A 35 -13.35 13.98 -24.17
N LEU A 36 -12.72 13.39 -25.19
CA LEU A 36 -12.25 12.01 -25.16
C LEU A 36 -11.17 11.81 -24.11
N ARG A 37 -10.22 12.76 -24.01
CA ARG A 37 -9.19 12.76 -22.97
C ARG A 37 -9.81 12.80 -21.56
N LYS A 38 -10.76 13.70 -21.33
CA LYS A 38 -11.47 13.79 -20.05
C LYS A 38 -12.27 12.54 -19.71
N ALA A 39 -12.82 11.84 -20.72
CA ALA A 39 -13.48 10.55 -20.48
C ALA A 39 -12.48 9.49 -19.97
N VAL A 40 -11.28 9.43 -20.54
CA VAL A 40 -10.21 8.54 -20.04
C VAL A 40 -9.71 8.99 -18.67
N GLU A 41 -9.54 10.30 -18.42
CA GLU A 41 -9.18 10.84 -17.10
C GLU A 41 -10.19 10.47 -16.02
N GLN A 42 -11.50 10.52 -16.33
CA GLN A 42 -12.55 10.07 -15.41
C GLN A 42 -12.48 8.57 -15.15
N ALA A 43 -12.22 7.75 -16.17
CA ALA A 43 -12.03 6.31 -16.02
C ALA A 43 -10.83 6.00 -15.09
N VAL A 44 -9.70 6.69 -15.29
CA VAL A 44 -8.53 6.59 -14.42
C VAL A 44 -8.87 7.00 -12.99
N GLY A 45 -9.64 8.09 -12.81
CA GLY A 45 -10.05 8.58 -11.48
C GLY A 45 -10.94 7.62 -10.70
N ILE A 46 -11.65 6.72 -11.37
CA ILE A 46 -12.41 5.63 -10.72
C ILE A 46 -11.48 4.53 -10.20
N MET A 47 -10.37 4.27 -10.88
CA MET A 47 -9.44 3.17 -10.60
C MET A 47 -8.26 3.58 -9.73
N VAL A 48 -7.85 4.86 -9.78
CA VAL A 48 -6.63 5.38 -9.15
C VAL A 48 -7.00 6.46 -8.14
N SER A 49 -6.34 6.48 -6.99
CA SER A 49 -6.60 7.53 -6.00
C SER A 49 -6.16 8.91 -6.51
N SER A 50 -6.86 9.96 -6.09
CA SER A 50 -6.55 11.36 -6.48
C SER A 50 -5.10 11.75 -6.14
N GLU A 51 -4.56 11.28 -5.02
CA GLU A 51 -3.17 11.55 -4.64
C GLU A 51 -2.17 10.86 -5.57
N THR A 52 -2.43 9.60 -5.94
CA THR A 52 -1.61 8.88 -6.91
C THR A 52 -1.64 9.58 -8.27
N MET A 53 -2.79 10.09 -8.68
CA MET A 53 -2.92 10.86 -9.92
C MET A 53 -2.11 12.14 -9.89
N VAL A 54 -2.16 12.91 -8.79
CA VAL A 54 -1.40 14.17 -8.65
C VAL A 54 0.11 13.89 -8.63
N GLN A 55 0.56 12.93 -7.83
CA GLN A 55 1.99 12.60 -7.71
C GLN A 55 2.59 12.05 -9.00
N ASN A 56 1.80 11.36 -9.81
CA ASN A 56 2.26 10.68 -11.02
C ASN A 56 1.66 11.30 -12.29
N PHE A 57 1.17 12.52 -12.23
CA PHE A 57 0.49 13.19 -13.33
C PHE A 57 1.30 13.15 -14.64
N GLN A 58 2.60 13.39 -14.58
CA GLN A 58 3.44 13.38 -15.77
C GLN A 58 3.52 11.98 -16.39
N THR A 59 3.68 10.94 -15.59
CA THR A 59 3.70 9.54 -16.08
C THR A 59 2.35 9.13 -16.64
N LEU A 60 1.24 9.50 -15.98
CA LEU A 60 -0.11 9.26 -16.49
C LEU A 60 -0.34 10.02 -17.80
N ASN A 61 0.08 11.29 -17.85
CA ASN A 61 0.00 12.09 -19.08
C ASN A 61 0.76 11.42 -20.22
N ASP A 62 2.02 11.06 -20.02
CA ASP A 62 2.90 10.54 -21.07
C ASP A 62 2.55 9.11 -21.51
N LYS A 63 2.01 8.28 -20.64
CA LYS A 63 1.75 6.86 -20.92
C LYS A 63 0.28 6.51 -21.14
N ILE A 64 -0.63 7.26 -20.57
CA ILE A 64 -2.07 6.98 -20.63
C ILE A 64 -2.80 8.06 -21.45
N TYR A 65 -2.71 9.33 -21.05
CA TYR A 65 -3.53 10.38 -21.64
C TYR A 65 -3.11 10.76 -23.06
N THR A 66 -1.83 10.64 -23.41
CA THR A 66 -1.37 10.79 -24.79
C THR A 66 -1.88 9.68 -25.71
N GLN A 67 -2.23 8.52 -25.16
CA GLN A 67 -2.74 7.36 -25.90
C GLN A 67 -4.26 7.21 -25.78
N THR A 68 -4.98 8.28 -25.45
CA THR A 68 -6.43 8.30 -25.23
C THR A 68 -7.21 7.52 -26.27
N GLN A 69 -6.89 7.68 -27.56
CA GLN A 69 -7.61 7.00 -28.65
C GLN A 69 -7.51 5.48 -28.59
N GLY A 70 -6.43 4.92 -28.01
CA GLY A 70 -6.26 3.48 -27.81
C GLY A 70 -7.25 2.88 -26.81
N TYR A 71 -7.77 3.69 -25.90
CA TYR A 71 -8.75 3.26 -24.91
C TYR A 71 -10.20 3.55 -25.29
N ILE A 72 -10.47 4.31 -26.34
CA ILE A 72 -11.82 4.64 -26.79
C ILE A 72 -12.26 3.62 -27.85
N GLN A 73 -13.26 2.81 -27.53
CA GLN A 73 -13.84 1.85 -28.46
C GLN A 73 -14.77 2.55 -29.47
N ASN A 74 -15.62 3.44 -28.97
CA ASN A 74 -16.50 4.28 -29.78
C ASN A 74 -16.94 5.49 -28.94
N TYR A 75 -17.44 6.50 -29.63
CA TYR A 75 -18.08 7.65 -28.99
C TYR A 75 -19.20 8.20 -29.84
N ARG A 76 -20.08 8.96 -29.23
CA ARG A 76 -21.10 9.76 -29.92
C ARG A 76 -21.18 11.15 -29.33
N VAL A 77 -21.40 12.12 -30.18
CA VAL A 77 -21.63 13.49 -29.72
C VAL A 77 -23.10 13.61 -29.29
N LEU A 78 -23.30 14.08 -28.06
CA LEU A 78 -24.62 14.31 -27.48
C LEU A 78 -25.12 15.72 -27.76
N SER A 79 -24.23 16.70 -27.64
CA SER A 79 -24.52 18.11 -27.87
C SER A 79 -23.29 18.87 -28.33
N GLU A 80 -23.48 19.91 -29.11
CA GLU A 80 -22.45 20.86 -29.55
C GLU A 80 -22.95 22.28 -29.36
N THR A 81 -22.10 23.15 -28.82
CA THR A 81 -22.40 24.57 -28.65
C THR A 81 -21.29 25.42 -29.26
N PRO A 82 -21.45 25.87 -30.51
CA PRO A 82 -20.49 26.75 -31.16
C PRO A 82 -20.57 28.16 -30.56
N GLY A 83 -19.49 28.62 -29.95
CA GLY A 83 -19.35 29.99 -29.45
C GLY A 83 -18.45 30.84 -30.35
N PRO A 84 -18.30 32.14 -30.04
CA PRO A 84 -17.45 33.04 -30.86
C PRO A 84 -15.96 32.74 -30.66
N ASN A 85 -15.53 32.34 -29.46
CA ASN A 85 -14.13 32.10 -29.12
C ASN A 85 -13.84 30.64 -28.76
N VAL A 86 -14.87 29.85 -28.44
CA VAL A 86 -14.73 28.45 -28.03
C VAL A 86 -15.85 27.61 -28.61
N HIS A 87 -15.54 26.37 -28.93
CA HIS A 87 -16.50 25.34 -29.29
C HIS A 87 -16.59 24.34 -28.15
N GLN A 88 -17.79 24.11 -27.63
CA GLN A 88 -18.03 23.10 -26.58
C GLN A 88 -18.71 21.89 -27.19
N VAL A 89 -18.28 20.69 -26.75
CA VAL A 89 -18.85 19.42 -27.19
C VAL A 89 -19.06 18.53 -25.98
N THR A 90 -20.25 17.95 -25.86
CA THR A 90 -20.50 16.88 -24.90
C THR A 90 -20.57 15.58 -25.64
N ILE A 91 -19.75 14.61 -25.24
CA ILE A 91 -19.73 13.29 -25.83
C ILE A 91 -20.14 12.22 -24.81
N GLN A 92 -20.58 11.10 -25.34
CA GLN A 92 -20.65 9.84 -24.60
C GLN A 92 -19.66 8.87 -25.23
N ALA A 93 -18.64 8.47 -24.48
CA ALA A 93 -17.58 7.58 -24.93
C ALA A 93 -17.65 6.22 -24.24
N SER A 94 -17.37 5.16 -24.97
CA SER A 94 -17.18 3.80 -24.46
C SER A 94 -15.69 3.58 -24.25
N VAL A 95 -15.26 3.50 -22.99
CA VAL A 95 -13.85 3.33 -22.61
C VAL A 95 -13.57 1.86 -22.35
N ALA A 96 -12.52 1.32 -22.97
CA ALA A 96 -12.02 -0.06 -22.78
C ALA A 96 -11.34 -0.21 -21.41
N ILE A 97 -12.14 -0.42 -20.39
CA ILE A 97 -11.67 -0.50 -18.99
C ILE A 97 -10.62 -1.58 -18.81
N GLY A 98 -10.78 -2.76 -19.42
CA GLY A 98 -9.83 -3.85 -19.26
C GLY A 98 -8.43 -3.57 -19.83
N ASP A 99 -8.31 -2.78 -20.88
CA ASP A 99 -7.01 -2.40 -21.44
C ASP A 99 -6.38 -1.27 -20.63
N LEU A 100 -7.18 -0.27 -20.23
CA LEU A 100 -6.76 0.78 -19.33
C LEU A 100 -6.28 0.22 -17.97
N GLU A 101 -6.99 -0.77 -17.43
CA GLU A 101 -6.63 -1.47 -16.20
C GLU A 101 -5.28 -2.18 -16.32
N LYS A 102 -5.03 -2.90 -17.41
CA LYS A 102 -3.74 -3.56 -17.66
C LYS A 102 -2.58 -2.58 -17.70
N ASP A 103 -2.75 -1.45 -18.39
CA ASP A 103 -1.70 -0.45 -18.53
C ASP A 103 -1.45 0.30 -17.21
N LEU A 104 -2.51 0.65 -16.47
CA LEU A 104 -2.40 1.20 -15.12
C LEU A 104 -1.73 0.22 -14.14
N GLN A 105 -2.03 -1.09 -14.27
CA GLN A 105 -1.39 -2.14 -13.50
C GLN A 105 0.10 -2.28 -13.86
N ALA A 106 0.45 -2.25 -15.14
CA ALA A 106 1.84 -2.29 -15.61
C ALA A 106 2.64 -1.08 -15.10
N LEU A 107 1.99 0.08 -14.93
CA LEU A 107 2.58 1.28 -14.34
C LEU A 107 2.58 1.26 -12.79
N GLY A 108 2.00 0.24 -12.15
CA GLY A 108 1.93 0.12 -10.70
C GLY A 108 0.87 1.02 -10.04
N PHE A 109 -0.07 1.58 -10.79
CA PHE A 109 -1.10 2.49 -10.27
C PHE A 109 -2.36 1.80 -9.74
N LEU A 110 -2.58 0.55 -10.08
CA LEU A 110 -3.71 -0.22 -9.59
C LEU A 110 -3.40 -0.88 -8.25
N LEU A 111 -4.02 -0.41 -7.22
CA LEU A 111 -3.93 -0.96 -5.87
C LEU A 111 -4.91 -2.11 -5.60
N GLY A 112 -5.81 -2.39 -6.53
CA GLY A 112 -6.96 -3.27 -6.31
C GLY A 112 -6.69 -4.78 -6.45
N GLN A 113 -5.59 -5.20 -7.06
CA GLN A 113 -5.30 -6.63 -7.31
C GLN A 113 -4.14 -7.21 -6.48
N VAL A 114 -3.33 -6.37 -5.88
CA VAL A 114 -2.39 -6.82 -4.85
C VAL A 114 -3.13 -6.64 -3.53
N GLY A 115 -3.52 -7.73 -2.90
CA GLY A 115 -4.21 -7.68 -1.61
C GLY A 115 -3.50 -6.69 -0.70
N LYS A 116 -4.21 -5.64 -0.24
CA LYS A 116 -3.61 -4.66 0.66
C LYS A 116 -3.16 -5.41 1.91
N PRO A 117 -1.94 -5.14 2.40
CA PRO A 117 -1.43 -5.88 3.54
C PRO A 117 -2.28 -5.62 4.77
N ARG A 118 -2.42 -6.65 5.59
CA ARG A 118 -3.02 -6.55 6.93
C ARG A 118 -2.05 -5.83 7.85
N ILE A 119 -2.48 -4.72 8.43
CA ILE A 119 -1.63 -3.82 9.22
C ILE A 119 -2.09 -3.80 10.67
N MET A 120 -1.18 -4.06 11.59
CA MET A 120 -1.34 -3.82 13.02
C MET A 120 -0.67 -2.50 13.40
N ILE A 121 -1.33 -1.69 14.21
CA ILE A 121 -0.84 -0.39 14.66
C ILE A 121 -0.64 -0.41 16.16
N LEU A 122 0.53 0.05 16.62
CA LEU A 122 0.98 0.10 18.02
C LEU A 122 1.57 1.48 18.29
N VAL A 123 0.77 2.39 18.85
CA VAL A 123 1.22 3.75 19.17
C VAL A 123 1.07 4.04 20.65
N ALA A 124 2.18 4.35 21.30
CA ALA A 124 2.17 4.88 22.66
C ALA A 124 1.95 6.40 22.60
N GLU A 125 0.98 6.90 23.36
CA GLU A 125 0.63 8.31 23.35
C GLU A 125 0.81 8.94 24.74
N GLN A 126 1.38 10.14 24.77
CA GLN A 126 1.47 10.97 25.98
C GLN A 126 0.88 12.35 25.69
N GLN A 127 -0.23 12.64 26.33
CA GLN A 127 -0.95 13.91 26.27
C GLN A 127 -0.43 14.91 27.28
N ILE A 128 -0.81 16.18 27.12
CA ILE A 128 -0.55 17.25 28.09
C ILE A 128 -1.10 16.86 29.46
N GLY A 129 -0.31 17.09 30.50
CA GLY A 129 -0.66 16.78 31.87
C GLY A 129 -0.46 15.31 32.28
N GLN A 130 -0.14 14.43 31.35
CA GLN A 130 0.19 13.04 31.65
C GLN A 130 1.68 12.89 31.95
N GLN A 131 1.99 12.11 33.00
CA GLN A 131 3.37 11.81 33.37
C GLN A 131 3.96 10.62 32.59
N TYR A 132 3.08 9.74 32.05
CA TYR A 132 3.46 8.50 31.40
C TYR A 132 2.78 8.38 30.04
N TYR A 133 3.39 7.57 29.17
CA TYR A 133 2.76 7.15 27.94
C TYR A 133 1.64 6.13 28.21
N ASN A 134 0.53 6.29 27.53
CA ASN A 134 -0.55 5.33 27.49
C ASN A 134 -0.37 4.43 26.27
N TYR A 135 -0.48 3.13 26.45
CA TYR A 135 -0.42 2.12 25.40
C TYR A 135 -1.13 0.85 25.86
N TRP A 136 -1.93 0.26 24.96
CA TRP A 136 -2.81 -0.87 25.33
C TRP A 136 -2.05 -2.17 25.64
N TRP A 137 -0.82 -2.33 25.17
CA TRP A 137 0.01 -3.51 25.45
C TRP A 137 0.80 -3.42 26.77
N GLY A 138 0.56 -2.42 27.57
CA GLY A 138 1.21 -2.20 28.86
C GLY A 138 0.29 -2.39 30.06
N THR A 139 0.88 -2.30 31.25
CA THR A 139 0.16 -2.41 32.53
C THR A 139 -0.37 -1.08 33.05
N HIS A 140 0.16 0.03 32.58
CA HIS A 140 -0.25 1.37 33.00
C HIS A 140 -1.49 1.80 32.23
N ARG A 141 -2.66 1.43 32.75
CA ARG A 141 -3.92 2.04 32.34
C ARG A 141 -4.09 3.30 33.16
N GLY A 142 -3.87 4.46 32.59
CA GLY A 142 -4.14 5.73 33.23
C GLY A 142 -5.60 5.80 33.68
N THR A 143 -5.86 6.46 34.81
CA THR A 143 -7.22 6.73 35.31
C THR A 143 -7.92 7.87 34.56
N GLN A 144 -7.23 8.56 33.64
CA GLN A 144 -7.79 9.54 32.71
C GLN A 144 -8.16 8.87 31.39
N ALA A 145 -9.24 9.35 30.77
CA ALA A 145 -9.71 8.85 29.49
C ALA A 145 -8.56 8.78 28.48
N ASP A 146 -8.23 7.57 28.08
CA ASP A 146 -7.22 7.32 27.04
C ASP A 146 -7.78 7.83 25.72
N LEU A 147 -7.26 8.94 25.22
CA LEU A 147 -7.78 9.53 23.99
C LEU A 147 -7.32 8.75 22.75
N ASN A 148 -6.16 8.09 22.81
CA ASN A 148 -5.57 7.31 21.70
C ASN A 148 -5.69 8.02 20.34
N VAL A 149 -5.51 9.34 20.36
CA VAL A 149 -5.76 10.23 19.20
C VAL A 149 -4.87 9.85 18.03
N ALA A 150 -3.61 9.55 18.31
CA ALA A 150 -2.66 9.16 17.26
C ALA A 150 -3.09 7.83 16.61
N GLU A 151 -3.30 6.79 17.42
CA GLU A 151 -3.63 5.45 16.94
C GLU A 151 -4.94 5.47 16.14
N ASN A 152 -5.99 6.07 16.69
CA ASN A 152 -7.30 6.19 16.02
C ASN A 152 -7.19 6.98 14.71
N THR A 153 -6.45 8.11 14.71
CA THR A 153 -6.27 8.92 13.49
C THR A 153 -5.56 8.13 12.39
N ILE A 154 -4.54 7.37 12.76
CA ILE A 154 -3.76 6.56 11.81
C ILE A 154 -4.63 5.41 11.28
N MET A 155 -5.34 4.68 12.15
CA MET A 155 -6.26 3.62 11.75
C MET A 155 -7.30 4.12 10.76
N ASP A 156 -7.94 5.26 11.05
CA ASP A 156 -8.96 5.84 10.18
C ASP A 156 -8.39 6.25 8.82
N ARG A 157 -7.20 6.86 8.80
CA ARG A 157 -6.54 7.26 7.55
C ARG A 157 -6.19 6.05 6.68
N PHE A 158 -5.61 5.01 7.25
CA PHE A 158 -5.27 3.78 6.52
C PHE A 158 -6.53 3.06 6.04
N ARG A 159 -7.57 2.96 6.88
CA ARG A 159 -8.85 2.34 6.54
C ARG A 159 -9.55 3.11 5.41
N ALA A 160 -9.56 4.44 5.45
CA ALA A 160 -10.13 5.30 4.40
C ALA A 160 -9.43 5.09 3.04
N LYS A 161 -8.16 4.71 3.04
CA LYS A 161 -7.40 4.30 1.83
C LYS A 161 -7.57 2.80 1.51
N GLY A 162 -8.44 2.10 2.25
CA GLY A 162 -8.80 0.70 2.03
C GLY A 162 -7.73 -0.31 2.44
N PHE A 163 -6.81 0.02 3.35
CA PHE A 163 -5.97 -0.98 4.00
C PHE A 163 -6.78 -1.83 4.98
N ASP A 164 -6.40 -3.09 5.13
CA ASP A 164 -6.99 -3.99 6.12
C ASP A 164 -6.29 -3.76 7.47
N ILE A 165 -7.00 -3.14 8.41
CA ILE A 165 -6.48 -2.85 9.74
C ILE A 165 -6.92 -3.90 10.72
N VAL A 166 -5.94 -4.59 11.29
CA VAL A 166 -6.17 -5.54 12.39
C VAL A 166 -6.16 -4.79 13.70
N ASP A 167 -7.30 -4.79 14.37
CA ASP A 167 -7.41 -4.24 15.73
C ASP A 167 -7.05 -5.32 16.75
N PRO A 168 -5.89 -5.20 17.40
CA PRO A 168 -5.45 -6.18 18.38
C PRO A 168 -6.32 -6.16 19.64
N GLN A 169 -6.96 -5.04 19.97
CA GLN A 169 -7.82 -4.93 21.14
C GLN A 169 -9.16 -5.66 20.93
N ALA A 170 -9.66 -5.75 19.71
CA ALA A 170 -10.83 -6.55 19.37
C ALA A 170 -10.56 -8.07 19.52
N GLN A 171 -9.29 -8.47 19.49
CA GLN A 171 -8.83 -9.86 19.64
C GLN A 171 -8.21 -10.14 21.00
N THR A 172 -8.44 -9.29 22.00
CA THR A 172 -7.74 -9.29 23.31
C THR A 172 -7.79 -10.60 24.11
N GLY A 173 -8.71 -11.51 23.81
CA GLY A 173 -8.72 -12.85 24.41
C GLY A 173 -7.56 -13.76 23.97
N ASN A 174 -6.87 -13.44 22.88
CA ASN A 174 -5.92 -14.32 22.22
C ASN A 174 -4.48 -13.78 22.17
N ILE A 175 -4.27 -12.47 22.38
CA ILE A 175 -2.91 -11.90 22.31
C ILE A 175 -2.19 -12.04 23.64
N LYS A 176 -1.07 -12.78 23.60
CA LYS A 176 -0.17 -12.91 24.76
C LYS A 176 0.89 -11.81 24.72
N ILE A 177 0.87 -10.93 25.71
CA ILE A 177 1.85 -9.85 25.85
C ILE A 177 2.79 -10.20 27.01
N PRO A 178 4.02 -10.69 26.73
CA PRO A 178 5.00 -10.95 27.77
C PRO A 178 5.35 -9.67 28.54
N PRO A 179 5.70 -9.76 29.84
CA PRO A 179 6.10 -8.58 30.62
C PRO A 179 7.22 -7.76 29.97
N ALA A 180 8.17 -8.42 29.30
CA ALA A 180 9.27 -7.77 28.59
C ALA A 180 8.81 -6.91 27.38
N TYR A 181 7.57 -7.06 26.91
CA TYR A 181 7.00 -6.26 25.79
C TYR A 181 6.17 -5.08 26.29
N GLN A 182 5.93 -5.00 27.61
CA GLN A 182 5.15 -3.92 28.21
C GLN A 182 5.99 -2.65 28.38
N VAL A 183 6.51 -2.16 27.27
CA VAL A 183 7.39 -0.99 27.18
C VAL A 183 6.89 -0.02 26.12
N VAL A 184 7.18 1.27 26.29
CA VAL A 184 6.78 2.33 25.33
C VAL A 184 7.42 2.10 23.96
N GLU A 185 8.70 1.77 23.95
CA GLU A 185 9.45 1.55 22.71
C GLU A 185 9.68 0.05 22.47
N LEU A 186 8.77 -0.56 21.73
CA LEU A 186 8.95 -1.93 21.30
C LEU A 186 10.12 -2.06 20.33
N SER A 187 10.97 -3.07 20.55
CA SER A 187 11.95 -3.46 19.55
C SER A 187 11.24 -3.99 18.27
N ASN A 188 11.94 -3.95 17.14
CA ASN A 188 11.37 -4.50 15.89
C ASN A 188 10.95 -5.97 16.08
N GLN A 189 11.78 -6.77 16.77
CA GLN A 189 11.50 -8.18 17.02
C GLN A 189 10.25 -8.41 17.86
N ASN A 190 10.07 -7.61 18.93
CA ASN A 190 8.90 -7.71 19.80
C ASN A 190 7.61 -7.30 19.05
N ALA A 191 7.68 -6.24 18.27
CA ALA A 191 6.57 -5.79 17.45
C ALA A 191 6.16 -6.84 16.40
N ILE A 192 7.14 -7.45 15.72
CA ILE A 192 6.92 -8.55 14.77
C ILE A 192 6.26 -9.74 15.48
N THR A 193 6.71 -10.08 16.68
CA THR A 193 6.15 -11.20 17.43
C THR A 193 4.69 -10.96 17.81
N LEU A 194 4.33 -9.74 18.19
CA LEU A 194 2.93 -9.37 18.44
C LEU A 194 2.09 -9.41 17.15
N GLY A 195 2.61 -8.86 16.06
CA GLY A 195 1.91 -8.85 14.77
C GLY A 195 1.64 -10.26 14.22
N LYS A 196 2.56 -11.20 14.43
CA LYS A 196 2.36 -12.62 14.06
C LYS A 196 1.19 -13.28 14.77
N GLN A 197 0.85 -12.86 15.99
CA GLN A 197 -0.26 -13.43 16.75
C GLN A 197 -1.64 -13.07 16.16
N VAL A 198 -1.70 -12.01 15.35
CA VAL A 198 -2.93 -11.53 14.73
C VAL A 198 -2.90 -11.64 13.19
N ASP A 199 -1.96 -12.42 12.65
CA ASP A 199 -1.76 -12.60 11.22
C ASP A 199 -1.61 -11.27 10.46
N ALA A 200 -1.00 -10.26 11.08
CA ALA A 200 -0.62 -9.03 10.40
C ALA A 200 0.57 -9.27 9.47
N GLU A 201 0.65 -8.53 8.37
CA GLU A 201 1.76 -8.57 7.40
C GLU A 201 2.72 -7.42 7.62
N ILE A 202 2.20 -6.30 8.12
CA ILE A 202 2.97 -5.12 8.51
C ILE A 202 2.59 -4.75 9.94
N VAL A 203 3.58 -4.38 10.74
CA VAL A 203 3.36 -3.74 12.03
C VAL A 203 3.91 -2.31 11.98
N ILE A 204 3.07 -1.35 12.36
CA ILE A 204 3.46 0.04 12.55
C ILE A 204 3.62 0.28 14.04
N VAL A 205 4.82 0.69 14.46
CA VAL A 205 5.11 0.98 15.86
C VAL A 205 5.62 2.40 16.02
N GLY A 206 5.24 3.05 17.11
CA GLY A 206 5.74 4.38 17.38
C GLY A 206 5.19 5.02 18.64
N LYS A 207 5.45 6.30 18.76
CA LYS A 207 5.01 7.12 19.88
C LYS A 207 4.55 8.50 19.40
N ALA A 208 3.60 9.05 20.12
CA ALA A 208 3.10 10.42 19.98
C ALA A 208 3.25 11.16 21.31
N LEU A 209 3.73 12.38 21.26
CA LEU A 209 3.97 13.21 22.44
C LEU A 209 3.47 14.62 22.18
N ALA A 210 2.63 15.15 23.09
CA ALA A 210 2.25 16.56 23.12
C ALA A 210 3.00 17.30 24.25
N ARG A 211 3.52 18.49 23.95
CA ARG A 211 4.20 19.36 24.91
C ARG A 211 3.66 20.78 24.83
N SER A 212 3.49 21.42 25.97
CA SER A 212 3.21 22.84 26.04
C SER A 212 4.46 23.65 25.70
N VAL A 213 4.30 24.64 24.81
CA VAL A 213 5.34 25.59 24.43
C VAL A 213 5.16 26.92 25.19
N GLY A 214 3.98 27.10 25.80
CA GLY A 214 3.65 28.28 26.60
C GLY A 214 2.38 28.98 26.11
N SER A 215 2.07 30.09 26.76
CA SER A 215 0.93 30.92 26.39
C SER A 215 1.33 31.93 25.29
N ILE A 216 0.39 32.26 24.44
CA ILE A 216 0.57 33.34 23.46
C ILE A 216 0.41 34.68 24.18
N ALA A 217 1.43 35.55 24.09
CA ALA A 217 1.47 36.83 24.76
C ALA A 217 0.19 37.66 24.51
N GLY A 218 -0.40 38.21 25.57
CA GLY A 218 -1.62 39.00 25.50
C GLY A 218 -2.92 38.22 25.29
N THR A 219 -2.89 36.89 25.34
CA THR A 219 -4.07 36.03 25.18
C THR A 219 -4.15 34.94 26.22
N ALA A 220 -5.33 34.32 26.39
CA ALA A 220 -5.50 33.12 27.20
C ALA A 220 -5.12 31.83 26.42
N MET A 221 -4.67 31.95 25.18
CA MET A 221 -4.40 30.80 24.32
C MET A 221 -3.06 30.14 24.69
N LYS A 222 -3.07 28.81 24.65
CA LYS A 222 -1.91 27.94 24.84
C LYS A 222 -1.44 27.39 23.51
N SER A 223 -0.15 27.40 23.29
CA SER A 223 0.49 26.76 22.12
C SER A 223 1.05 25.40 22.52
N ILE A 224 0.60 24.38 21.85
CA ILE A 224 1.01 22.99 22.08
C ILE A 224 1.68 22.47 20.80
N GLN A 225 2.83 21.82 20.97
CA GLN A 225 3.50 21.08 19.90
C GLN A 225 3.33 19.59 20.13
N ALA A 226 3.14 18.86 19.03
CA ALA A 226 3.14 17.41 19.02
C ALA A 226 4.25 16.88 18.11
N ASN A 227 4.82 15.77 18.54
CA ASN A 227 5.79 14.98 17.78
C ASN A 227 5.28 13.55 17.67
N VAL A 228 5.21 13.02 16.45
CA VAL A 228 4.82 11.64 16.15
C VAL A 228 5.97 10.97 15.43
N SER A 229 6.55 9.96 16.08
CA SER A 229 7.68 9.19 15.52
C SER A 229 7.29 7.74 15.36
N MET A 230 7.42 7.21 14.16
CA MET A 230 6.92 5.87 13.84
C MET A 230 7.80 5.15 12.82
N ARG A 231 7.66 3.83 12.75
CA ARG A 231 8.23 2.98 11.70
C ARG A 231 7.26 1.86 11.32
N ALA A 232 7.21 1.53 10.04
CA ALA A 232 6.48 0.40 9.49
C ALA A 232 7.45 -0.74 9.18
N ILE A 233 7.17 -1.94 9.69
CA ILE A 233 8.04 -3.10 9.62
C ILE A 233 7.26 -4.24 8.96
N GLN A 234 7.83 -4.83 7.93
CA GLN A 234 7.31 -6.04 7.32
C GLN A 234 7.61 -7.24 8.23
N ILE A 235 6.58 -8.01 8.57
CA ILE A 235 6.67 -9.03 9.64
C ILE A 235 7.48 -10.25 9.24
N ASP A 236 7.38 -10.66 7.98
CA ASP A 236 7.98 -11.91 7.47
C ASP A 236 9.51 -11.83 7.34
N ASN A 237 10.07 -10.66 7.02
CA ASN A 237 11.50 -10.49 6.77
C ASN A 237 12.16 -9.38 7.61
N ALA A 238 11.42 -8.79 8.54
CA ALA A 238 11.88 -7.71 9.44
C ALA A 238 12.37 -6.43 8.71
N ARG A 239 11.99 -6.25 7.43
CA ARG A 239 12.37 -5.07 6.65
C ARG A 239 11.59 -3.86 7.10
N VAL A 240 12.29 -2.74 7.33
CA VAL A 240 11.67 -1.45 7.58
C VAL A 240 11.23 -0.85 6.24
N LEU A 241 9.92 -0.68 6.06
CA LEU A 241 9.31 -0.15 4.83
C LEU A 241 9.25 1.37 4.83
N SER A 242 9.03 1.95 6.01
CA SER A 242 8.99 3.39 6.24
C SER A 242 9.40 3.72 7.67
N SER A 243 10.00 4.88 7.86
CA SER A 243 10.23 5.45 9.18
C SER A 243 10.27 6.98 9.09
N GLY A 244 9.95 7.64 10.19
CA GLY A 244 10.01 9.09 10.22
C GLY A 244 9.50 9.68 11.51
N THR A 245 9.59 11.01 11.56
CA THR A 245 9.09 11.85 12.62
C THR A 245 8.38 13.05 11.99
N GLU A 246 7.14 13.28 12.40
CA GLU A 246 6.35 14.42 11.98
C GLU A 246 6.00 15.30 13.18
N ASN A 247 6.00 16.59 12.94
CA ASN A 247 5.71 17.59 13.95
C ASN A 247 4.50 18.43 13.54
N SER A 248 3.74 18.86 14.53
CA SER A 248 2.65 19.81 14.34
C SER A 248 2.45 20.67 15.56
N ALA A 249 1.73 21.77 15.41
CA ALA A 249 1.33 22.63 16.51
C ALA A 249 -0.16 22.97 16.40
N ALA A 250 -0.76 23.21 17.56
CA ALA A 250 -2.11 23.75 17.66
C ALA A 250 -2.20 24.75 18.80
N VAL A 251 -3.18 25.63 18.71
CA VAL A 251 -3.43 26.70 19.67
C VAL A 251 -4.88 26.61 20.11
N HIS A 252 -5.10 26.55 21.42
CA HIS A 252 -6.45 26.54 22.01
C HIS A 252 -6.38 27.11 23.43
N ILE A 253 -7.53 27.51 23.99
CA ILE A 253 -7.61 27.95 25.40
C ILE A 253 -7.37 26.75 26.33
N ASP A 254 -7.91 25.59 25.96
CA ASP A 254 -7.74 24.32 26.67
C ASP A 254 -6.50 23.56 26.10
N GLU A 255 -5.58 23.19 27.00
CA GLU A 255 -4.32 22.55 26.63
C GLU A 255 -4.52 21.11 26.10
N VAL A 256 -5.49 20.37 26.64
CA VAL A 256 -5.75 18.98 26.23
C VAL A 256 -6.33 18.96 24.80
N THR A 257 -7.24 19.88 24.51
CA THR A 257 -7.79 20.06 23.15
C THR A 257 -6.69 20.45 22.17
N ALA A 258 -5.85 21.44 22.53
CA ALA A 258 -4.71 21.81 21.68
C ALA A 258 -3.74 20.64 21.47
N GLY A 259 -3.46 19.84 22.52
CA GLY A 259 -2.64 18.64 22.44
C GLY A 259 -3.19 17.60 21.49
N SER A 260 -4.47 17.31 21.61
CA SER A 260 -5.18 16.36 20.74
C SER A 260 -5.18 16.83 19.29
N ASP A 261 -5.43 18.10 19.02
CA ASP A 261 -5.39 18.67 17.68
C ASP A 261 -3.98 18.64 17.08
N ALA A 262 -2.95 18.94 17.86
CA ALA A 262 -1.56 18.87 17.43
C ALA A 262 -1.16 17.42 17.10
N ILE A 263 -1.49 16.46 17.97
CA ILE A 263 -1.23 15.02 17.73
C ILE A 263 -1.97 14.57 16.47
N LYS A 264 -3.26 14.90 16.33
CA LYS A 264 -4.05 14.56 15.13
C LYS A 264 -3.41 15.05 13.85
N LYS A 265 -3.00 16.33 13.80
CA LYS A 265 -2.35 16.94 12.63
C LYS A 265 -1.01 16.25 12.28
N ALA A 266 -0.19 15.95 13.29
CA ALA A 266 1.08 15.24 13.08
C ALA A 266 0.84 13.79 12.62
N SER A 267 -0.16 13.11 13.19
CA SER A 267 -0.54 11.74 12.82
C SER A 267 -1.06 11.64 11.39
N VAL A 268 -1.82 12.63 10.91
CA VAL A 268 -2.26 12.70 9.51
C VAL A 268 -1.05 12.77 8.57
N LYS A 269 -0.10 13.69 8.81
CA LYS A 269 1.11 13.82 7.99
C LYS A 269 1.92 12.53 7.99
N MET A 270 2.09 11.91 9.16
CA MET A 270 2.82 10.65 9.31
C MET A 270 2.12 9.51 8.56
N SER A 271 0.79 9.43 8.65
CA SER A 271 0.01 8.41 7.93
C SER A 271 0.20 8.53 6.42
N ASP A 272 0.09 9.74 5.88
CA ASP A 272 0.22 9.99 4.45
C ASP A 272 1.62 9.58 3.96
N LYS A 273 2.69 10.02 4.67
CA LYS A 273 4.06 9.60 4.39
C LYS A 273 4.24 8.08 4.41
N MET A 274 3.73 7.42 5.46
CA MET A 274 3.87 5.97 5.60
C MET A 274 3.12 5.20 4.53
N MET A 275 1.91 5.61 4.20
CA MET A 275 1.14 5.00 3.11
C MET A 275 1.89 5.08 1.79
N ASP A 276 2.41 6.26 1.45
CA ASP A 276 3.20 6.47 0.23
C ASP A 276 4.44 5.56 0.19
N ASP A 277 5.19 5.49 1.29
CA ASP A 277 6.40 4.66 1.37
C ASP A 277 6.05 3.16 1.27
N ILE A 278 5.00 2.71 1.97
CA ILE A 278 4.50 1.34 1.90
C ILE A 278 4.09 1.03 0.46
N LEU A 279 3.27 1.87 -0.16
CA LEU A 279 2.80 1.67 -1.52
C LEU A 279 3.95 1.65 -2.54
N LYS A 280 4.90 2.58 -2.46
CA LYS A 280 6.11 2.58 -3.31
C LYS A 280 6.94 1.30 -3.17
N ASN A 281 7.05 0.76 -1.96
CA ASN A 281 7.73 -0.52 -1.73
C ASN A 281 6.94 -1.70 -2.33
N PHE A 282 5.62 -1.64 -2.33
CA PHE A 282 4.76 -2.64 -2.97
C PHE A 282 4.76 -2.50 -4.50
N GLN A 283 4.67 -1.29 -5.04
CA GLN A 283 4.67 -1.00 -6.49
C GLN A 283 5.99 -1.42 -7.17
N LYS A 284 7.14 -1.18 -6.53
CA LYS A 284 8.43 -1.65 -7.04
C LYS A 284 8.49 -3.16 -7.26
N ARG A 285 7.53 -3.92 -6.69
CA ARG A 285 7.42 -5.37 -6.80
C ARG A 285 6.44 -5.85 -7.87
N VAL A 286 5.46 -5.03 -8.27
CA VAL A 286 4.40 -5.43 -9.22
C VAL A 286 4.84 -5.42 -10.69
N GLY A 287 5.98 -4.87 -11.02
CA GLY A 287 6.56 -4.91 -12.38
C GLY A 287 8.00 -5.37 -12.45
N ALA A 288 8.62 -5.59 -11.29
CA ALA A 288 9.98 -6.11 -11.18
C ALA A 288 9.94 -7.53 -10.60
N SER A 289 11.00 -8.28 -10.84
CA SER A 289 11.21 -9.57 -10.16
C SER A 289 11.09 -9.37 -8.65
N THR A 290 10.24 -10.16 -8.02
CA THR A 290 10.09 -10.19 -6.56
C THR A 290 11.05 -11.22 -6.00
N THR A 291 11.85 -10.82 -5.01
CA THR A 291 12.67 -11.77 -4.27
C THR A 291 11.83 -12.47 -3.22
N VAL A 292 11.61 -13.76 -3.40
CA VAL A 292 10.90 -14.64 -2.46
C VAL A 292 11.92 -15.35 -1.59
N GLN A 293 11.79 -15.23 -0.27
CA GLN A 293 12.58 -16.01 0.67
C GLN A 293 12.00 -17.43 0.76
N LEU A 294 12.72 -18.38 0.17
CA LEU A 294 12.33 -19.78 0.16
C LEU A 294 13.10 -20.53 1.24
N THR A 295 12.38 -21.16 2.15
CA THR A 295 12.94 -22.10 3.12
C THR A 295 12.56 -23.52 2.69
N VAL A 296 13.56 -24.35 2.47
CA VAL A 296 13.39 -25.76 2.05
C VAL A 296 13.89 -26.66 3.15
N THR A 297 13.04 -27.58 3.60
CA THR A 297 13.38 -28.58 4.60
C THR A 297 13.40 -29.98 3.96
N GLY A 298 14.29 -30.85 4.45
CA GLY A 298 14.36 -32.27 4.01
C GLY A 298 15.38 -32.57 2.93
N LEU A 299 16.29 -31.65 2.60
CA LEU A 299 17.43 -31.88 1.73
C LEU A 299 18.61 -32.38 2.56
N ALA A 300 19.16 -33.55 2.21
CA ALA A 300 20.17 -34.20 3.05
C ALA A 300 21.60 -33.68 2.84
N GLY A 301 21.88 -33.00 1.72
CA GLY A 301 23.23 -32.50 1.41
C GLY A 301 23.28 -31.52 0.26
N ALA A 302 24.48 -31.03 -0.04
CA ALA A 302 24.72 -30.05 -1.10
C ALA A 302 24.29 -30.52 -2.50
N ASP A 303 24.39 -31.83 -2.75
CA ASP A 303 23.95 -32.42 -4.03
C ASP A 303 22.42 -32.35 -4.18
N ASP A 304 21.69 -32.59 -3.11
CA ASP A 304 20.24 -32.46 -3.12
C ASP A 304 19.82 -30.99 -3.31
N VAL A 305 20.54 -30.07 -2.70
CA VAL A 305 20.33 -28.62 -2.92
C VAL A 305 20.53 -28.26 -4.38
N ARG A 306 21.59 -28.75 -5.00
CA ARG A 306 21.87 -28.51 -6.43
C ARG A 306 20.78 -29.11 -7.32
N LYS A 307 20.38 -30.35 -7.06
CA LYS A 307 19.26 -31.01 -7.76
C LYS A 307 17.96 -30.26 -7.59
N PHE A 308 17.63 -29.81 -6.37
CA PHE A 308 16.43 -29.02 -6.10
C PHE A 308 16.40 -27.71 -6.91
N LYS A 309 17.54 -27.00 -6.97
CA LYS A 309 17.64 -25.78 -7.78
C LYS A 309 17.38 -26.04 -9.26
N THR A 310 17.90 -27.12 -9.82
CA THR A 310 17.77 -27.43 -11.25
C THR A 310 16.46 -28.12 -11.60
N SER A 311 16.04 -29.13 -10.85
CA SER A 311 14.89 -29.96 -11.20
C SER A 311 13.56 -29.43 -10.64
N VAL A 312 13.60 -28.57 -9.63
CA VAL A 312 12.38 -27.91 -9.08
C VAL A 312 12.32 -26.47 -9.51
N LEU A 313 13.22 -25.61 -9.01
CA LEU A 313 13.13 -24.17 -9.26
C LEU A 313 13.41 -23.81 -10.72
N GLY A 314 14.32 -24.51 -11.39
CA GLY A 314 14.61 -24.31 -12.82
C GLY A 314 13.44 -24.63 -13.76
N GLN A 315 12.44 -25.40 -13.29
CA GLN A 315 11.22 -25.69 -14.07
C GLN A 315 10.08 -24.73 -13.78
N VAL A 316 10.20 -23.87 -12.78
CA VAL A 316 9.15 -22.90 -12.41
C VAL A 316 9.21 -21.70 -13.35
N ARG A 317 8.09 -21.39 -13.97
CA ARG A 317 8.00 -20.21 -14.85
C ARG A 317 8.20 -18.92 -14.06
N GLY A 318 8.99 -18.01 -14.64
CA GLY A 318 9.21 -16.69 -14.08
C GLY A 318 10.33 -16.59 -13.06
N VAL A 319 10.98 -17.70 -12.68
CA VAL A 319 12.20 -17.68 -11.88
C VAL A 319 13.34 -17.13 -12.74
N GLU A 320 13.95 -16.03 -12.27
CA GLU A 320 15.05 -15.32 -12.96
C GLU A 320 16.40 -15.48 -12.25
N GLY A 321 16.36 -15.67 -10.92
CA GLY A 321 17.56 -15.83 -10.10
C GLY A 321 17.32 -16.70 -8.87
N ILE A 322 18.36 -17.43 -8.44
CA ILE A 322 18.32 -18.25 -7.22
C ILE A 322 19.61 -18.01 -6.45
N HIS A 323 19.49 -17.43 -5.26
CA HIS A 323 20.61 -17.09 -4.41
C HIS A 323 20.54 -17.86 -3.10
N GLU A 324 21.42 -18.81 -2.90
CA GLU A 324 21.53 -19.55 -1.64
C GLU A 324 22.08 -18.64 -0.56
N ARG A 325 21.45 -18.63 0.60
CA ARG A 325 21.84 -17.82 1.76
C ARG A 325 22.48 -18.66 2.86
N SER A 326 21.91 -19.81 3.14
CA SER A 326 22.45 -20.73 4.14
C SER A 326 21.95 -22.14 3.90
N PHE A 327 22.78 -23.13 4.32
CA PHE A 327 22.41 -24.51 4.45
C PHE A 327 22.90 -25.02 5.79
N ALA A 328 22.00 -25.42 6.67
CA ALA A 328 22.28 -25.99 7.97
C ALA A 328 21.17 -26.94 8.41
N GLU A 329 21.49 -28.02 9.07
CA GLU A 329 20.51 -28.96 9.68
C GLU A 329 19.40 -29.42 8.73
N ASN A 330 19.74 -29.74 7.48
CA ASN A 330 18.81 -30.12 6.42
C ASN A 330 17.79 -29.01 6.05
N VAL A 331 18.08 -27.78 6.40
CA VAL A 331 17.31 -26.59 6.04
C VAL A 331 18.12 -25.70 5.12
N VAL A 332 17.60 -25.41 3.95
CA VAL A 332 18.17 -24.43 3.00
C VAL A 332 17.34 -23.18 3.00
N LYS A 333 17.99 -22.03 3.09
CA LYS A 333 17.37 -20.72 2.85
C LYS A 333 17.93 -20.16 1.55
N MET A 334 17.01 -19.76 0.68
CA MET A 334 17.34 -19.20 -0.64
C MET A 334 16.50 -17.94 -0.86
N ASP A 335 17.06 -16.98 -1.59
CA ASP A 335 16.31 -15.91 -2.20
C ASP A 335 16.07 -16.28 -3.66
N VAL A 336 14.81 -16.33 -4.07
CA VAL A 336 14.37 -16.67 -5.43
C VAL A 336 13.77 -15.44 -6.06
N ASP A 337 14.42 -14.92 -7.10
CA ASP A 337 13.89 -13.82 -7.89
C ASP A 337 12.91 -14.37 -8.92
N ILE A 338 11.64 -13.95 -8.83
CA ILE A 338 10.56 -14.45 -9.68
C ILE A 338 9.70 -13.29 -10.22
N LYS A 339 9.31 -13.38 -11.49
CA LYS A 339 8.22 -12.54 -12.03
C LYS A 339 6.88 -12.97 -11.42
N GLY A 340 6.45 -12.22 -10.41
CA GLY A 340 5.25 -12.53 -9.64
C GLY A 340 5.47 -12.44 -8.13
N SER A 341 4.77 -13.25 -7.36
CA SER A 341 4.80 -13.27 -5.89
C SER A 341 5.15 -14.65 -5.34
N ALA A 342 5.36 -14.75 -4.02
CA ALA A 342 5.49 -16.04 -3.34
C ALA A 342 4.28 -16.95 -3.58
N GLN A 343 3.10 -16.37 -3.74
CA GLN A 343 1.89 -17.13 -4.09
C GLN A 343 1.98 -17.70 -5.50
N THR A 344 2.52 -16.96 -6.47
CA THR A 344 2.78 -17.46 -7.83
C THR A 344 3.75 -18.64 -7.79
N LEU A 345 4.87 -18.48 -7.04
CA LEU A 345 5.86 -19.54 -6.84
C LEU A 345 5.23 -20.78 -6.19
N SER A 346 4.42 -20.57 -5.16
CA SER A 346 3.68 -21.64 -4.46
C SER A 346 2.74 -22.40 -5.38
N GLN A 347 1.95 -21.70 -6.19
CA GLN A 347 1.01 -22.30 -7.15
C GLN A 347 1.74 -23.10 -8.24
N GLU A 348 2.82 -22.53 -8.79
CA GLU A 348 3.63 -23.21 -9.81
C GLU A 348 4.28 -24.48 -9.26
N ILE A 349 4.81 -24.45 -8.04
CA ILE A 349 5.37 -25.63 -7.36
C ILE A 349 4.28 -26.66 -7.10
N SER A 350 3.12 -26.24 -6.58
CA SER A 350 2.04 -27.18 -6.23
C SER A 350 1.36 -27.84 -7.43
N ARG A 351 1.43 -27.22 -8.62
CA ARG A 351 0.82 -27.77 -9.86
C ARG A 351 1.72 -28.76 -10.58
N LYS A 352 2.99 -28.81 -10.25
CA LYS A 352 3.98 -29.62 -10.98
C LYS A 352 4.36 -30.88 -10.21
N THR A 353 4.69 -31.92 -10.96
CA THR A 353 5.30 -33.14 -10.43
C THR A 353 6.77 -33.11 -10.81
N PHE A 354 7.65 -33.27 -9.85
CA PHE A 354 9.10 -33.24 -10.06
C PHE A 354 9.63 -34.69 -10.07
N PRO A 355 10.60 -35.00 -10.94
CA PRO A 355 11.11 -36.38 -11.06
C PRO A 355 11.84 -36.87 -9.81
N ASP A 356 12.64 -36.02 -9.20
CA ASP A 356 13.58 -36.38 -8.13
C ASP A 356 13.01 -36.20 -6.72
N PHE A 357 11.97 -35.37 -6.58
CA PHE A 357 11.44 -34.97 -5.28
C PHE A 357 9.92 -34.95 -5.22
N ASN A 358 9.40 -35.30 -4.05
CA ASN A 358 8.07 -34.91 -3.63
C ASN A 358 8.18 -33.56 -2.92
N VAL A 359 7.50 -32.53 -3.43
CA VAL A 359 7.55 -31.18 -2.89
C VAL A 359 6.19 -30.80 -2.34
N ARG A 360 6.13 -30.43 -1.07
CA ARG A 360 4.91 -29.99 -0.40
C ARG A 360 5.09 -28.54 0.09
N VAL A 361 4.20 -27.66 -0.29
CA VAL A 361 4.12 -26.31 0.29
C VAL A 361 3.54 -26.41 1.70
N VAL A 362 4.29 -25.95 2.69
CA VAL A 362 3.91 -25.95 4.11
C VAL A 362 3.27 -24.64 4.48
N ARG A 363 3.88 -23.53 4.06
CA ARG A 363 3.44 -22.17 4.37
C ARG A 363 3.79 -21.23 3.24
N SER A 364 2.90 -20.30 2.97
CA SER A 364 3.14 -19.21 2.02
C SER A 364 2.66 -17.91 2.65
N SER A 365 3.47 -16.87 2.56
CA SER A 365 3.09 -15.51 2.89
C SER A 365 3.38 -14.61 1.68
N TRP A 366 3.35 -13.31 1.86
CA TRP A 366 3.54 -12.35 0.77
C TRP A 366 4.85 -12.56 -0.03
N ASN A 367 5.98 -12.73 0.67
CA ASN A 367 7.30 -12.91 0.05
C ASN A 367 8.12 -14.04 0.68
N THR A 368 7.51 -14.88 1.50
CA THR A 368 8.14 -16.08 2.04
C THR A 368 7.39 -17.33 1.62
N LEU A 369 8.12 -18.39 1.36
CA LEU A 369 7.58 -19.70 1.02
C LEU A 369 8.36 -20.76 1.79
N GLU A 370 7.65 -21.61 2.50
CA GLU A 370 8.23 -22.78 3.16
C GLU A 370 7.77 -24.04 2.46
N VAL A 371 8.72 -24.86 2.05
CA VAL A 371 8.46 -26.13 1.40
C VAL A 371 9.16 -27.27 2.12
N GLN A 372 8.52 -28.40 2.17
CA GLN A 372 9.07 -29.66 2.63
C GLN A 372 9.33 -30.55 1.42
N VAL A 373 10.50 -31.14 1.40
CA VAL A 373 10.96 -31.98 0.30
C VAL A 373 11.32 -33.37 0.83
N SER A 374 10.95 -34.39 0.09
CA SER A 374 11.45 -35.77 0.29
C SER A 374 11.92 -36.34 -1.04
N PRO A 375 13.05 -37.05 -1.07
CA PRO A 375 13.46 -37.80 -2.26
C PRO A 375 12.36 -38.79 -2.70
N LYS A 376 12.29 -39.04 -3.99
CA LYS A 376 11.45 -40.09 -4.53
C LYS A 376 12.14 -41.42 -4.54
#